data_3dce1586e9909c587dc6fa6c67c366f7
#
_entry.id   3dce1586e9909c587dc6fa6c67c366f7
#
_cell.length_a   1.000
_cell.length_b   1.000
_cell.length_c   1.000
_cell.angle_alpha   90.00
_cell.angle_beta   90.00
_cell.angle_gamma   90.00
#
_symmetry.space_group_name_H-M   'P 1'
#
loop_
_entity.id
_entity.type
_entity.pdbx_description
1 polymer ?
#
loop_
_entity_poly.entity_id
_entity_poly.type
_entity_poly.pdbx_seq_one_letter_code
_entity_poly.pdbx_strand_id
1 'polypeptide(L)'
;VMPGSIASLEVGLVQGYPNSEVSVPVHIDLMQESLSSLEISFSGFQDHMEFLDLELEGAMIGDAEWDVVLNNQEDLLLTLSYGANEISGEGVLFNLKFNIPEQAETDFVPIMIEQVQLDELDGSIEILNGGVQINAIVWGDVSQNGDVSGYDASLILKYLVGSEELDEAQLHVADVTQDATISALDASAVAQYVVQLID
;
A
#
# COMPACT_ATOMS: atom_id res chain seq x y z
N VAL A 1 19.06 13.17 3.00
CA VAL A 1 20.14 12.18 2.77
C VAL A 1 21.34 12.52 3.67
N MET A 2 21.86 11.52 4.35
CA MET A 2 23.07 11.69 5.17
C MET A 2 24.31 11.91 4.29
N PRO A 3 25.25 12.79 4.67
CA PRO A 3 26.48 12.98 3.91
C PRO A 3 27.30 11.69 3.86
N GLY A 4 27.57 11.19 2.65
CA GLY A 4 28.34 9.97 2.43
C GLY A 4 27.52 8.70 2.20
N SER A 5 26.17 8.79 2.16
CA SER A 5 25.33 7.68 1.71
C SER A 5 25.50 7.45 0.23
N ILE A 6 25.55 6.18 -0.17
CA ILE A 6 25.62 5.74 -1.58
C ILE A 6 24.23 5.42 -2.12
N ALA A 7 23.28 5.11 -1.24
CA ALA A 7 21.89 4.85 -1.57
C ALA A 7 20.96 5.22 -0.40
N SER A 8 19.69 5.41 -0.70
CA SER A 8 18.62 5.41 0.29
C SER A 8 17.52 4.42 -0.10
N LEU A 9 16.93 3.80 0.91
CA LEU A 9 15.76 2.93 0.79
C LEU A 9 14.65 3.47 1.68
N GLU A 10 13.46 3.60 1.14
CA GLU A 10 12.28 4.11 1.85
C GLU A 10 11.09 3.18 1.64
N VAL A 11 10.49 2.72 2.74
CA VAL A 11 9.18 2.08 2.72
C VAL A 11 8.11 3.18 2.77
N GLY A 12 7.17 3.15 1.84
CA GLY A 12 6.10 4.13 1.76
C GLY A 12 5.15 4.08 2.97
N LEU A 13 4.47 5.20 3.19
CA LEU A 13 3.37 5.31 4.14
C LEU A 13 2.07 5.27 3.37
N VAL A 14 1.24 4.26 3.63
CA VAL A 14 -0.04 4.09 2.94
C VAL A 14 -1.18 3.94 3.93
N GLN A 15 -2.41 4.11 3.45
CA GLN A 15 -3.62 3.87 4.22
C GLN A 15 -4.27 2.58 3.77
N GLY A 16 -4.87 1.85 4.71
CA GLY A 16 -5.62 0.63 4.46
C GLY A 16 -6.84 0.53 5.37
N TYR A 17 -7.71 -0.43 5.07
CA TYR A 17 -8.93 -0.70 5.83
C TYR A 17 -9.04 -2.20 6.11
N PRO A 18 -9.71 -2.62 7.18
CA PRO A 18 -10.01 -4.03 7.38
C PRO A 18 -10.70 -4.65 6.16
N ASN A 19 -10.35 -5.90 5.85
CA ASN A 19 -10.85 -6.65 4.70
C ASN A 19 -10.53 -6.03 3.33
N SER A 20 -9.35 -5.39 3.21
CA SER A 20 -8.86 -4.87 1.93
C SER A 20 -7.43 -5.32 1.64
N GLU A 21 -7.03 -5.23 0.38
CA GLU A 21 -5.63 -5.36 -0.03
C GLU A 21 -4.98 -3.98 -0.07
N VAL A 22 -3.68 -3.94 0.18
CA VAL A 22 -2.89 -2.71 0.12
C VAL A 22 -1.53 -3.00 -0.49
N SER A 23 -1.06 -2.07 -1.34
CA SER A 23 0.27 -2.12 -1.95
C SER A 23 1.14 -1.02 -1.36
N VAL A 24 2.26 -1.42 -0.77
CA VAL A 24 3.20 -0.53 -0.09
C VAL A 24 4.46 -0.40 -0.95
N PRO A 25 4.75 0.77 -1.52
CA PRO A 25 5.92 0.96 -2.35
C PRO A 25 7.21 0.93 -1.50
N VAL A 26 8.23 0.28 -2.05
CA VAL A 26 9.60 0.38 -1.57
C VAL A 26 10.39 1.20 -2.58
N HIS A 27 10.82 2.38 -2.20
CA HIS A 27 11.59 3.29 -3.04
C HIS A 27 13.08 3.09 -2.83
N ILE A 28 13.86 3.30 -3.89
CA ILE A 28 15.31 3.38 -3.84
C ILE A 28 15.79 4.64 -4.55
N ASP A 29 16.86 5.25 -4.02
CA ASP A 29 17.68 6.23 -4.73
C ASP A 29 19.14 5.77 -4.65
N LEU A 30 19.70 5.41 -5.80
CA LEU A 30 21.06 4.89 -5.94
C LEU A 30 22.11 5.99 -6.11
N MET A 31 21.70 7.27 -6.01
CA MET A 31 22.57 8.42 -6.17
C MET A 31 23.30 8.42 -7.53
N GLN A 32 24.53 7.90 -7.56
CA GLN A 32 25.37 7.80 -8.76
C GLN A 32 25.84 6.37 -9.03
N GLU A 33 25.30 5.41 -8.27
CA GLU A 33 25.65 4.00 -8.38
C GLU A 33 24.66 3.24 -9.28
N SER A 34 25.06 2.06 -9.70
CA SER A 34 24.17 1.07 -10.32
C SER A 34 24.22 -0.24 -9.56
N LEU A 35 23.19 -1.03 -9.72
CA LEU A 35 22.94 -2.24 -8.94
C LEU A 35 22.52 -3.37 -9.87
N SER A 36 23.08 -4.57 -9.66
CA SER A 36 22.73 -5.81 -10.38
C SER A 36 22.15 -6.91 -9.47
N SER A 37 22.28 -6.74 -8.16
CA SER A 37 21.61 -7.61 -7.17
C SER A 37 21.37 -6.88 -5.86
N LEU A 38 20.33 -7.30 -5.16
CA LEU A 38 20.03 -6.82 -3.83
C LEU A 38 19.36 -7.91 -2.99
N GLU A 39 19.60 -7.85 -1.69
CA GLU A 39 18.89 -8.62 -0.69
C GLU A 39 18.31 -7.67 0.36
N ILE A 40 17.00 -7.77 0.62
CA ILE A 40 16.32 -6.97 1.63
C ILE A 40 15.45 -7.89 2.48
N SER A 41 15.46 -7.68 3.79
CA SER A 41 14.53 -8.33 4.70
C SER A 41 13.63 -7.33 5.41
N PHE A 42 12.35 -7.71 5.59
CA PHE A 42 11.30 -6.89 6.18
C PHE A 42 10.65 -7.60 7.36
N SER A 43 10.28 -6.82 8.38
CA SER A 43 9.57 -7.28 9.57
C SER A 43 8.51 -6.27 10.02
N GLY A 44 7.81 -6.60 11.11
CA GLY A 44 6.91 -5.70 11.84
C GLY A 44 5.43 -5.82 11.46
N PHE A 45 5.09 -6.45 10.36
CA PHE A 45 3.71 -6.58 9.85
C PHE A 45 3.03 -7.92 10.15
N GLN A 46 3.79 -8.96 10.50
CA GLN A 46 3.39 -10.37 10.47
C GLN A 46 2.20 -10.70 11.39
N ASP A 47 2.06 -10.00 12.51
CA ASP A 47 0.94 -10.20 13.45
C ASP A 47 -0.34 -9.46 13.03
N HIS A 48 -0.26 -8.58 12.02
CA HIS A 48 -1.31 -7.63 11.66
C HIS A 48 -1.82 -7.79 10.24
N MET A 49 -0.95 -8.16 9.31
CA MET A 49 -1.25 -8.27 7.88
C MET A 49 -0.61 -9.52 7.30
N GLU A 50 -1.26 -10.08 6.28
CA GLU A 50 -0.75 -11.22 5.53
C GLU A 50 -0.04 -10.72 4.26
N PHE A 51 1.25 -11.05 4.11
CA PHE A 51 1.96 -10.79 2.86
C PHE A 51 1.43 -11.70 1.75
N LEU A 52 1.03 -11.12 0.63
CA LEU A 52 0.49 -11.83 -0.52
C LEU A 52 1.55 -12.06 -1.59
N ASP A 53 2.17 -10.98 -2.09
CA ASP A 53 3.10 -11.03 -3.21
C ASP A 53 3.94 -9.75 -3.33
N LEU A 54 4.93 -9.78 -4.24
CA LEU A 54 5.61 -8.60 -4.77
C LEU A 54 5.00 -8.19 -6.11
N GLU A 55 4.59 -6.93 -6.22
CA GLU A 55 4.15 -6.35 -7.48
C GLU A 55 5.34 -5.68 -8.16
N LEU A 56 5.68 -6.18 -9.35
CA LEU A 56 6.85 -5.74 -10.13
C LEU A 56 6.47 -4.90 -11.35
N GLU A 57 5.19 -4.86 -11.73
CA GLU A 57 4.72 -4.10 -12.89
C GLU A 57 4.91 -2.60 -12.67
N GLY A 58 5.64 -1.95 -13.58
CA GLY A 58 5.99 -0.52 -13.48
C GLY A 58 7.01 -0.18 -12.39
N ALA A 59 7.67 -1.18 -11.82
CA ALA A 59 8.74 -1.03 -10.85
C ALA A 59 10.11 -1.31 -11.46
N MET A 60 11.17 -0.75 -10.88
CA MET A 60 12.53 -0.81 -11.44
C MET A 60 13.03 -2.24 -11.65
N ILE A 61 12.76 -3.14 -10.69
CA ILE A 61 13.12 -4.57 -10.79
C ILE A 61 12.37 -5.26 -11.93
N GLY A 62 11.07 -4.97 -12.07
CA GLY A 62 10.25 -5.52 -13.15
C GLY A 62 10.68 -5.03 -14.52
N ASP A 63 10.92 -3.74 -14.67
CA ASP A 63 11.38 -3.11 -15.92
C ASP A 63 12.79 -3.61 -16.33
N ALA A 64 13.64 -3.94 -15.35
CA ALA A 64 14.96 -4.52 -15.58
C ALA A 64 14.93 -6.05 -15.82
N GLU A 65 13.77 -6.68 -15.74
CA GLU A 65 13.58 -8.13 -15.91
C GLU A 65 14.42 -8.96 -14.92
N TRP A 66 14.47 -8.54 -13.65
CA TRP A 66 15.19 -9.27 -12.63
C TRP A 66 14.43 -10.49 -12.13
N ASP A 67 15.18 -11.55 -11.81
CA ASP A 67 14.65 -12.69 -11.06
C ASP A 67 14.50 -12.32 -9.57
N VAL A 68 13.39 -12.74 -8.98
CA VAL A 68 13.10 -12.50 -7.56
C VAL A 68 12.87 -13.83 -6.86
N VAL A 69 13.59 -14.03 -5.77
CA VAL A 69 13.39 -15.18 -4.86
C VAL A 69 12.84 -14.68 -3.54
N LEU A 70 11.68 -15.19 -3.16
CA LEU A 70 11.00 -14.85 -1.92
C LEU A 70 11.17 -15.96 -0.89
N ASN A 71 11.44 -15.58 0.35
CA ASN A 71 11.40 -16.47 1.49
C ASN A 71 10.59 -15.78 2.60
N ASN A 72 9.33 -16.17 2.71
CA ASN A 72 8.42 -15.65 3.72
C ASN A 72 8.44 -16.59 4.93
N GLN A 73 8.97 -16.13 6.05
CA GLN A 73 9.01 -16.82 7.34
C GLN A 73 8.09 -16.11 8.33
N GLU A 74 7.78 -16.77 9.47
CA GLU A 74 6.85 -16.22 10.46
C GLU A 74 7.17 -14.79 10.89
N ASP A 75 8.45 -14.44 11.03
CA ASP A 75 8.87 -13.14 11.54
C ASP A 75 9.65 -12.28 10.53
N LEU A 76 9.88 -12.79 9.31
CA LEU A 76 10.76 -12.13 8.35
C LEU A 76 10.41 -12.47 6.90
N LEU A 77 10.20 -11.44 6.10
CA LEU A 77 10.13 -11.56 4.65
C LEU A 77 11.49 -11.20 4.05
N LEU A 78 12.14 -12.16 3.41
CA LEU A 78 13.40 -11.96 2.70
C LEU A 78 13.13 -11.92 1.20
N THR A 79 13.68 -10.92 0.52
CA THR A 79 13.71 -10.82 -0.93
C THR A 79 15.14 -10.86 -1.44
N LEU A 80 15.43 -11.71 -2.39
CA LEU A 80 16.67 -11.69 -3.16
C LEU A 80 16.32 -11.44 -4.61
N SER A 81 16.82 -10.34 -5.17
CA SER A 81 16.55 -9.93 -6.53
C SER A 81 17.85 -9.71 -7.29
N TYR A 82 17.95 -10.23 -8.52
CA TYR A 82 19.16 -10.13 -9.34
C TYR A 82 18.81 -10.17 -10.82
N GLY A 83 19.64 -9.56 -11.65
CA GLY A 83 19.46 -9.58 -13.10
C GLY A 83 20.68 -9.16 -13.88
N ALA A 84 20.63 -9.37 -15.19
CA ALA A 84 21.69 -8.98 -16.11
C ALA A 84 21.67 -7.49 -16.48
N ASN A 85 20.52 -6.84 -16.32
CA ASN A 85 20.35 -5.41 -16.54
C ASN A 85 20.52 -4.68 -15.21
N GLU A 86 21.48 -3.76 -15.15
CA GLU A 86 21.65 -2.94 -13.96
C GLU A 86 20.51 -1.92 -13.83
N ILE A 87 20.07 -1.68 -12.59
CA ILE A 87 19.21 -0.56 -12.27
C ILE A 87 20.04 0.61 -11.74
N SER A 88 19.59 1.85 -11.99
CA SER A 88 20.25 3.07 -11.54
C SER A 88 19.25 4.21 -11.36
N GLY A 89 19.65 5.25 -10.59
CA GLY A 89 18.79 6.39 -10.31
C GLY A 89 17.80 6.15 -9.19
N GLU A 90 16.65 6.81 -9.25
CA GLU A 90 15.61 6.78 -8.24
C GLU A 90 14.29 6.23 -8.77
N GLY A 91 13.52 5.56 -7.93
CA GLY A 91 12.19 5.07 -8.29
C GLY A 91 11.61 4.06 -7.31
N VAL A 92 10.45 3.55 -7.66
CA VAL A 92 9.85 2.40 -6.95
C VAL A 92 10.61 1.14 -7.34
N LEU A 93 11.24 0.51 -6.36
CA LEU A 93 11.98 -0.73 -6.55
C LEU A 93 11.04 -1.90 -6.83
N PHE A 94 10.02 -2.05 -5.99
CA PHE A 94 8.85 -2.95 -6.08
C PHE A 94 7.77 -2.50 -5.08
N ASN A 95 6.57 -3.09 -5.16
CA ASN A 95 5.55 -2.92 -4.13
C ASN A 95 5.37 -4.21 -3.34
N LEU A 96 5.20 -4.09 -2.03
CA LEU A 96 4.82 -5.17 -1.13
C LEU A 96 3.29 -5.20 -1.07
N LYS A 97 2.67 -6.30 -1.49
CA LYS A 97 1.22 -6.48 -1.44
C LYS A 97 0.81 -7.25 -0.20
N PHE A 98 -0.14 -6.69 0.54
CA PHE A 98 -0.68 -7.28 1.76
C PHE A 98 -2.20 -7.39 1.71
N ASN A 99 -2.72 -8.40 2.42
CA ASN A 99 -4.11 -8.47 2.84
C ASN A 99 -4.24 -7.98 4.29
N ILE A 100 -5.18 -7.08 4.54
CA ILE A 100 -5.53 -6.61 5.87
C ILE A 100 -6.73 -7.46 6.34
N PRO A 101 -6.60 -8.24 7.43
CA PRO A 101 -7.69 -9.07 7.92
C PRO A 101 -8.94 -8.27 8.30
N GLU A 102 -10.12 -8.89 8.22
CA GLU A 102 -11.40 -8.27 8.61
C GLU A 102 -11.40 -7.78 10.07
N GLN A 103 -10.71 -8.50 10.97
CA GLN A 103 -10.61 -8.17 12.38
C GLN A 103 -9.38 -7.32 12.72
N ALA A 104 -8.71 -6.73 11.74
CA ALA A 104 -7.56 -5.89 11.99
C ALA A 104 -7.93 -4.70 12.88
N GLU A 105 -7.10 -4.45 13.90
CA GLU A 105 -7.25 -3.27 14.75
C GLU A 105 -6.84 -2.01 13.98
N THR A 106 -7.52 -0.90 14.30
CA THR A 106 -7.18 0.40 13.72
C THR A 106 -5.95 0.94 14.39
N ASP A 107 -4.80 0.74 13.76
CA ASP A 107 -3.49 1.21 14.27
C ASP A 107 -2.52 1.38 13.11
N PHE A 108 -1.35 1.90 13.42
CA PHE A 108 -0.22 1.94 12.50
C PHE A 108 0.56 0.63 12.58
N VAL A 109 0.63 -0.08 11.46
CA VAL A 109 1.41 -1.31 11.31
C VAL A 109 2.74 -0.94 10.63
N PRO A 110 3.87 -1.02 11.35
CA PRO A 110 5.17 -0.70 10.78
C PRO A 110 5.62 -1.79 9.81
N ILE A 111 6.32 -1.37 8.75
CA ILE A 111 7.10 -2.24 7.89
C ILE A 111 8.54 -1.76 7.99
N MET A 112 9.37 -2.57 8.62
CA MET A 112 10.76 -2.24 8.92
C MET A 112 11.70 -2.99 7.99
N ILE A 113 12.70 -2.30 7.46
CA ILE A 113 13.83 -2.92 6.76
C ILE A 113 14.84 -3.34 7.81
N GLU A 114 15.05 -4.66 7.96
CA GLU A 114 15.95 -5.23 8.97
C GLU A 114 17.38 -5.38 8.44
N GLN A 115 17.51 -5.84 7.21
CA GLN A 115 18.79 -6.03 6.56
C GLN A 115 18.72 -5.63 5.10
N VAL A 116 19.81 -5.05 4.62
CA VAL A 116 20.01 -4.69 3.21
C VAL A 116 21.41 -5.07 2.80
N GLN A 117 21.52 -5.72 1.65
CA GLN A 117 22.78 -5.94 0.96
C GLN A 117 22.61 -5.56 -0.51
N LEU A 118 23.41 -4.61 -0.96
CA LEU A 118 23.43 -4.10 -2.32
C LEU A 118 24.74 -4.52 -2.98
N ASP A 119 24.74 -5.53 -3.86
CA ASP A 119 25.94 -6.04 -4.55
C ASP A 119 27.22 -6.03 -3.68
N GLU A 120 28.32 -5.52 -4.30
CA GLU A 120 29.62 -5.25 -3.64
C GLU A 120 29.80 -3.75 -3.32
N LEU A 121 28.69 -2.98 -3.22
CA LEU A 121 28.77 -1.55 -2.96
C LEU A 121 29.28 -1.26 -1.53
N ASP A 122 30.40 -0.51 -1.46
CA ASP A 122 30.98 -0.08 -0.18
C ASP A 122 30.46 1.33 0.16
N GLY A 123 29.61 1.43 1.17
CA GLY A 123 29.08 2.72 1.63
C GLY A 123 27.92 2.56 2.61
N SER A 124 27.48 3.68 3.16
CA SER A 124 26.30 3.70 4.03
C SER A 124 25.02 3.78 3.21
N ILE A 125 24.01 3.04 3.63
CA ILE A 125 22.64 3.10 3.08
C ILE A 125 21.77 3.83 4.11
N GLU A 126 21.03 4.84 3.66
CA GLU A 126 20.02 5.48 4.49
C GLU A 126 18.73 4.65 4.40
N ILE A 127 18.17 4.27 5.56
CA ILE A 127 16.95 3.47 5.65
C ILE A 127 15.86 4.30 6.30
N LEU A 128 14.71 4.43 5.63
CA LEU A 128 13.50 5.05 6.11
C LEU A 128 12.40 4.00 6.16
N ASN A 129 12.01 3.62 7.37
CA ASN A 129 10.92 2.68 7.58
C ASN A 129 9.56 3.36 7.39
N GLY A 130 8.59 2.61 6.92
CA GLY A 130 7.23 3.07 6.68
C GLY A 130 6.19 2.11 7.23
N GLY A 131 5.07 1.99 6.57
CA GLY A 131 4.03 1.05 6.99
C GLY A 131 2.63 1.42 6.52
N VAL A 132 1.65 0.77 7.12
CA VAL A 132 0.24 0.91 6.81
C VAL A 132 -0.51 1.51 8.00
N GLN A 133 -1.17 2.64 7.80
CA GLN A 133 -2.16 3.15 8.74
C GLN A 133 -3.48 2.46 8.45
N ILE A 134 -3.90 1.52 9.32
CA ILE A 134 -5.20 0.89 9.24
C ILE A 134 -6.23 1.82 9.87
N ASN A 135 -7.20 2.25 9.07
CA ASN A 135 -8.26 3.15 9.47
C ASN A 135 -9.55 2.38 9.76
N ALA A 136 -10.42 2.94 10.63
CA ALA A 136 -11.76 2.39 10.84
C ALA A 136 -12.58 2.54 9.55
N ILE A 137 -13.39 1.53 9.24
CA ILE A 137 -14.38 1.63 8.19
C ILE A 137 -15.53 2.51 8.69
N VAL A 138 -15.75 3.64 8.03
CA VAL A 138 -16.92 4.49 8.23
C VAL A 138 -17.82 4.32 7.00
N TRP A 139 -18.79 3.42 7.14
CA TRP A 139 -19.73 3.14 6.05
C TRP A 139 -20.45 4.41 5.60
N GLY A 140 -20.41 4.68 4.30
CA GLY A 140 -21.02 5.88 3.71
C GLY A 140 -20.13 7.12 3.66
N ASP A 141 -18.93 7.11 4.27
CA ASP A 141 -17.92 8.17 4.10
C ASP A 141 -17.10 7.94 2.83
N VAL A 142 -17.71 8.15 1.69
CA VAL A 142 -17.10 7.94 0.37
C VAL A 142 -16.03 8.98 0.06
N SER A 143 -16.11 10.13 0.68
CA SER A 143 -15.10 11.19 0.56
C SER A 143 -13.86 10.97 1.42
N GLN A 144 -13.91 10.00 2.36
CA GLN A 144 -12.84 9.66 3.31
C GLN A 144 -12.38 10.84 4.17
N ASN A 145 -13.33 11.74 4.50
CA ASN A 145 -13.03 12.91 5.33
C ASN A 145 -13.33 12.71 6.82
N GLY A 146 -13.84 11.53 7.21
CA GLY A 146 -14.20 11.13 8.57
C GLY A 146 -15.66 11.40 8.93
N ASP A 147 -16.43 12.02 8.06
CA ASP A 147 -17.84 12.39 8.31
C ASP A 147 -18.75 11.91 7.16
N VAL A 148 -19.85 11.24 7.51
CA VAL A 148 -20.89 10.88 6.53
C VAL A 148 -21.83 12.06 6.28
N SER A 149 -21.90 12.53 5.04
CA SER A 149 -22.62 13.74 4.65
C SER A 149 -23.39 13.59 3.33
N GLY A 150 -24.17 14.60 2.96
CA GLY A 150 -24.82 14.64 1.65
C GLY A 150 -23.83 14.70 0.46
N TYR A 151 -22.59 15.11 0.72
CA TYR A 151 -21.54 15.09 -0.29
C TYR A 151 -21.19 13.64 -0.69
N ASP A 152 -21.13 12.72 0.28
CA ASP A 152 -20.84 11.31 0.05
C ASP A 152 -21.94 10.64 -0.78
N ALA A 153 -23.20 10.91 -0.45
CA ALA A 153 -24.32 10.47 -1.29
C ALA A 153 -24.19 11.01 -2.73
N SER A 154 -23.70 12.23 -2.90
CA SER A 154 -23.48 12.82 -4.23
C SER A 154 -22.34 12.15 -5.00
N LEU A 155 -21.28 11.69 -4.31
CA LEU A 155 -20.17 10.95 -4.92
C LEU A 155 -20.65 9.61 -5.47
N ILE A 156 -21.46 8.87 -4.70
CA ILE A 156 -22.06 7.62 -5.18
C ILE A 156 -22.89 7.87 -6.45
N LEU A 157 -23.74 8.91 -6.45
CA LEU A 157 -24.56 9.25 -7.61
C LEU A 157 -23.72 9.65 -8.83
N LYS A 158 -22.66 10.41 -8.63
CA LYS A 158 -21.73 10.79 -9.71
C LYS A 158 -21.01 9.58 -10.30
N TYR A 159 -20.57 8.64 -9.44
CA TYR A 159 -19.98 7.37 -9.87
C TYR A 159 -20.96 6.59 -10.74
N LEU A 160 -22.22 6.44 -10.31
CA LEU A 160 -23.25 5.71 -11.04
C LEU A 160 -23.56 6.28 -12.43
N VAL A 161 -23.41 7.60 -12.62
CA VAL A 161 -23.59 8.24 -13.94
C VAL A 161 -22.28 8.41 -14.71
N GLY A 162 -21.17 7.87 -14.21
CA GLY A 162 -19.87 7.91 -14.87
C GLY A 162 -19.22 9.29 -14.93
N SER A 163 -19.56 10.20 -14.00
CA SER A 163 -18.98 11.54 -13.91
C SER A 163 -17.89 11.66 -12.84
N GLU A 164 -17.66 10.63 -12.04
CA GLU A 164 -16.62 10.49 -11.03
C GLU A 164 -16.11 9.06 -11.04
N GLU A 165 -14.82 8.87 -10.82
CA GLU A 165 -14.22 7.56 -10.55
C GLU A 165 -13.94 7.45 -9.06
N LEU A 166 -14.28 6.31 -8.46
CA LEU A 166 -13.99 6.00 -7.07
C LEU A 166 -12.90 4.93 -7.01
N ASP A 167 -11.97 5.08 -6.09
CA ASP A 167 -10.99 4.05 -5.81
C ASP A 167 -11.60 2.86 -5.06
N GLU A 168 -10.82 1.80 -4.85
CA GLU A 168 -11.28 0.55 -4.24
C GLU A 168 -11.77 0.76 -2.80
N ALA A 169 -11.08 1.59 -2.01
CA ALA A 169 -11.47 1.91 -0.64
C ALA A 169 -12.78 2.72 -0.59
N GLN A 170 -12.95 3.68 -1.51
CA GLN A 170 -14.18 4.45 -1.66
C GLN A 170 -15.36 3.56 -2.09
N LEU A 171 -15.12 2.64 -3.04
CA LEU A 171 -16.14 1.66 -3.48
C LEU A 171 -16.56 0.76 -2.33
N HIS A 172 -15.59 0.33 -1.48
CA HIS A 172 -15.89 -0.51 -0.34
C HIS A 172 -16.86 0.17 0.65
N VAL A 173 -16.62 1.42 1.01
CA VAL A 173 -17.47 2.17 1.95
C VAL A 173 -18.76 2.71 1.32
N ALA A 174 -18.83 2.74 -0.01
CA ALA A 174 -20.01 3.19 -0.75
C ALA A 174 -21.15 2.16 -0.74
N ASP A 175 -20.83 0.86 -0.63
CA ASP A 175 -21.81 -0.23 -0.51
C ASP A 175 -22.37 -0.32 0.91
N VAL A 176 -23.11 0.69 1.34
CA VAL A 176 -23.68 0.75 2.70
C VAL A 176 -24.78 -0.27 2.94
N THR A 177 -25.40 -0.78 1.88
CA THR A 177 -26.39 -1.87 1.95
C THR A 177 -25.75 -3.24 2.03
N GLN A 178 -24.44 -3.35 1.74
CA GLN A 178 -23.65 -4.58 1.76
C GLN A 178 -24.23 -5.68 0.87
N ASP A 179 -24.79 -5.30 -0.28
CA ASP A 179 -25.34 -6.22 -1.27
C ASP A 179 -24.37 -6.55 -2.41
N ALA A 180 -23.12 -6.09 -2.30
CA ALA A 180 -22.03 -6.19 -3.28
C ALA A 180 -22.29 -5.42 -4.58
N THR A 181 -23.19 -4.42 -4.56
CA THR A 181 -23.53 -3.63 -5.73
C THR A 181 -23.70 -2.16 -5.38
N ILE A 182 -22.83 -1.30 -5.88
CA ILE A 182 -23.03 0.14 -5.73
C ILE A 182 -24.24 0.60 -6.56
N SER A 183 -25.24 1.17 -5.90
CA SER A 183 -26.51 1.53 -6.51
C SER A 183 -27.09 2.84 -5.96
N ALA A 184 -28.21 3.28 -6.50
CA ALA A 184 -28.94 4.44 -5.97
C ALA A 184 -29.55 4.16 -4.57
N LEU A 185 -29.63 2.89 -4.15
CA LEU A 185 -30.09 2.53 -2.80
C LEU A 185 -29.04 2.95 -1.77
N ASP A 186 -27.76 2.77 -2.06
CA ASP A 186 -26.66 3.17 -1.18
C ASP A 186 -26.62 4.68 -1.01
N ALA A 187 -26.69 5.43 -2.12
CA ALA A 187 -26.80 6.88 -2.06
C ALA A 187 -28.04 7.35 -1.27
N SER A 188 -29.16 6.64 -1.40
CA SER A 188 -30.36 6.92 -0.63
C SER A 188 -30.20 6.61 0.84
N ALA A 189 -29.53 5.51 1.21
CA ALA A 189 -29.23 5.15 2.59
C ALA A 189 -28.34 6.20 3.26
N VAL A 190 -27.26 6.59 2.61
CA VAL A 190 -26.39 7.69 3.09
C VAL A 190 -27.19 8.98 3.30
N ALA A 191 -28.02 9.38 2.33
CA ALA A 191 -28.84 10.57 2.43
C ALA A 191 -29.87 10.49 3.58
N GLN A 192 -30.47 9.31 3.82
CA GLN A 192 -31.40 9.10 4.93
C GLN A 192 -30.71 9.15 6.29
N TYR A 193 -29.52 8.57 6.42
CA TYR A 193 -28.69 8.69 7.62
C TYR A 193 -28.38 10.15 7.96
N VAL A 194 -27.93 10.94 6.96
CA VAL A 194 -27.60 12.35 7.14
C VAL A 194 -28.77 13.19 7.65
N VAL A 195 -30.00 12.90 7.22
CA VAL A 195 -31.20 13.59 7.70
C VAL A 195 -31.86 12.88 8.90
N GLN A 196 -31.17 11.89 9.50
CA GLN A 196 -31.63 11.18 10.70
C GLN A 196 -32.95 10.41 10.51
N LEU A 197 -33.19 9.86 9.34
CA LEU A 197 -34.34 9.01 9.06
C LEU A 197 -34.06 7.53 9.37
N ILE A 198 -32.77 7.15 9.42
CA ILE A 198 -32.27 5.82 9.82
C ILE A 198 -31.07 5.99 10.76
N ASP A 199 -30.81 4.99 11.58
CA ASP A 199 -29.65 4.91 12.48
C ASP A 199 -28.54 4.09 11.80
#